data_097fca1c5e6d9ba36a0ede8afb20a0ae
#
_entry.id   097fca1c5e6d9ba36a0ede8afb20a0ae
#
_cell.length_a   1.000
_cell.length_b   1.000
_cell.length_c   1.000
_cell.angle_alpha   90.00
_cell.angle_beta   90.00
_cell.angle_gamma   90.00
#
_symmetry.space_group_name_H-M   'P 1'
#
loop_
_entity.id
_entity.type
_entity.pdbx_description
1 polymer ?
#
loop_
_entity_poly.entity_id
_entity_poly.type
_entity_poly.pdbx_seq_one_letter_code
_entity_poly.pdbx_strand_id
1 'polypeptide(L)'
;MSEFVSNPLFGLALSILAYLVGMLIYRRFPHPLTTPLLLSAVFIIIFLKVTGISYQDYYQGGVYLNNLIVPSTVALGIPLYKSFHLMKHHSRSILFGSLLAVVVNTSFTALVAKIFGMDFFLAISLFPKSVTTAMAEGITEKLQGLMTVTVVVVVATGILTSVIGPTLLKWLKIDDPVAVGLSLGGTGHAVGTGTAFRYGSVAGAMGGLAIGVTGILYVFVSPIVASLILS
;
A
#
# COMPACT_ATOMS: atom_id res chain seq x y z
N MET A 1 12.23 31.26 -12.90
CA MET A 1 11.54 29.95 -12.86
C MET A 1 12.19 29.01 -11.85
N SER A 2 13.52 28.96 -11.74
CA SER A 2 14.22 28.10 -10.77
C SER A 2 13.83 28.36 -9.31
N GLU A 3 13.77 29.59 -8.87
CA GLU A 3 13.39 29.94 -7.47
C GLU A 3 11.94 29.58 -7.11
N PHE A 4 11.03 29.62 -8.07
CA PHE A 4 9.63 29.26 -7.84
C PHE A 4 9.48 27.74 -7.70
N VAL A 5 10.20 26.98 -8.52
CA VAL A 5 10.13 25.50 -8.54
C VAL A 5 10.87 24.89 -7.34
N SER A 6 11.95 25.52 -6.87
CA SER A 6 12.67 25.10 -5.66
C SER A 6 11.97 25.50 -4.35
N ASN A 7 10.87 26.27 -4.43
CA ASN A 7 10.07 26.57 -3.24
C ASN A 7 9.28 25.32 -2.81
N PRO A 8 9.39 24.88 -1.56
CA PRO A 8 8.64 23.72 -1.06
C PRO A 8 7.12 23.80 -1.26
N LEU A 9 6.56 25.00 -1.24
CA LEU A 9 5.13 25.19 -1.48
C LEU A 9 4.69 24.77 -2.89
N PHE A 10 5.60 24.80 -3.86
CA PHE A 10 5.29 24.36 -5.23
C PHE A 10 4.93 22.86 -5.26
N GLY A 11 5.79 21.98 -4.77
CA GLY A 11 5.55 20.53 -4.78
C GLY A 11 4.33 20.14 -3.95
N LEU A 12 4.13 20.82 -2.80
CA LEU A 12 2.96 20.61 -1.95
C LEU A 12 1.67 21.02 -2.69
N ALA A 13 1.62 22.22 -3.25
CA ALA A 13 0.47 22.72 -3.99
C ALA A 13 0.16 21.87 -5.23
N LEU A 14 1.20 21.48 -5.98
CA LEU A 14 1.05 20.61 -7.15
C LEU A 14 0.40 19.27 -6.75
N SER A 15 0.84 18.66 -5.65
CA SER A 15 0.28 17.39 -5.16
C SER A 15 -1.19 17.53 -4.77
N ILE A 16 -1.53 18.57 -4.01
CA ILE A 16 -2.91 18.83 -3.57
C ILE A 16 -3.81 19.12 -4.78
N LEU A 17 -3.38 19.98 -5.69
CA LEU A 17 -4.16 20.32 -6.89
C LEU A 17 -4.37 19.11 -7.79
N ALA A 18 -3.33 18.31 -8.03
CA ALA A 18 -3.43 17.08 -8.81
C ALA A 18 -4.45 16.10 -8.19
N TYR A 19 -4.42 15.95 -6.86
CA TYR A 19 -5.37 15.09 -6.16
C TYR A 19 -6.81 15.63 -6.25
N LEU A 20 -7.01 16.94 -6.08
CA LEU A 20 -8.32 17.57 -6.21
C LEU A 20 -8.90 17.41 -7.62
N VAL A 21 -8.08 17.62 -8.65
CA VAL A 21 -8.48 17.38 -10.05
C VAL A 21 -8.83 15.89 -10.26
N GLY A 22 -8.00 14.97 -9.77
CA GLY A 22 -8.29 13.54 -9.81
C GLY A 22 -9.61 13.19 -9.12
N MET A 23 -9.90 13.82 -7.99
CA MET A 23 -11.15 13.63 -7.25
C MET A 23 -12.36 14.16 -8.03
N LEU A 24 -12.26 15.31 -8.70
CA LEU A 24 -13.32 15.85 -9.55
C LEU A 24 -13.62 14.93 -10.73
N ILE A 25 -12.58 14.40 -11.39
CA ILE A 25 -12.73 13.45 -12.48
C ILE A 25 -13.39 12.17 -11.97
N TYR A 26 -12.95 11.62 -10.84
CA TYR A 26 -13.52 10.41 -10.25
C TYR A 26 -15.02 10.59 -9.90
N ARG A 27 -15.41 11.74 -9.38
CA ARG A 27 -16.83 12.03 -9.08
C ARG A 27 -17.69 12.01 -10.33
N ARG A 28 -17.13 12.42 -11.47
CA ARG A 28 -17.87 12.44 -12.75
C ARG A 28 -17.87 11.09 -13.45
N PHE A 29 -16.76 10.36 -13.34
CA PHE A 29 -16.53 9.07 -13.98
C PHE A 29 -15.98 8.07 -12.95
N PRO A 30 -16.83 7.46 -12.10
CA PRO A 30 -16.39 6.53 -11.06
C PRO A 30 -15.97 5.19 -11.68
N HIS A 31 -14.70 5.08 -12.05
CA HIS A 31 -14.08 3.87 -12.60
C HIS A 31 -12.84 3.51 -11.80
N PRO A 32 -12.47 2.23 -11.68
CA PRO A 32 -11.23 1.82 -10.99
C PRO A 32 -9.97 2.54 -11.47
N LEU A 33 -9.85 2.80 -12.77
CA LEU A 33 -8.70 3.53 -13.35
C LEU A 33 -8.74 5.04 -13.17
N THR A 34 -9.85 5.60 -12.71
CA THR A 34 -9.98 7.04 -12.43
C THR A 34 -9.85 7.36 -10.95
N THR A 35 -9.33 6.45 -10.13
CA THR A 35 -9.09 6.74 -8.69
C THR A 35 -8.22 7.98 -8.53
N PRO A 36 -8.54 8.90 -7.60
CA PRO A 36 -7.83 10.16 -7.45
C PRO A 36 -6.31 9.96 -7.26
N LEU A 37 -5.93 8.92 -6.51
CA LEU A 37 -4.51 8.59 -6.27
C LEU A 37 -3.78 8.25 -7.58
N LEU A 38 -4.36 7.38 -8.42
CA LEU A 38 -3.74 6.99 -9.68
C LEU A 38 -3.66 8.17 -10.64
N LEU A 39 -4.76 8.92 -10.80
CA LEU A 39 -4.78 10.08 -11.69
C LEU A 39 -3.79 11.16 -11.26
N SER A 40 -3.70 11.47 -9.97
CA SER A 40 -2.76 12.47 -9.47
C SER A 40 -1.31 12.03 -9.67
N ALA A 41 -0.99 10.76 -9.41
CA ALA A 41 0.36 10.24 -9.63
C ALA A 41 0.76 10.33 -11.11
N VAL A 42 -0.11 9.87 -12.03
CA VAL A 42 0.13 9.94 -13.48
C VAL A 42 0.27 11.39 -13.94
N PHE A 43 -0.61 12.27 -13.47
CA PHE A 43 -0.56 13.69 -13.82
C PHE A 43 0.77 14.33 -13.38
N ILE A 44 1.20 14.10 -12.14
CA ILE A 44 2.46 14.65 -11.61
C ILE A 44 3.65 14.11 -12.41
N ILE A 45 3.70 12.80 -12.68
CA ILE A 45 4.79 12.20 -13.47
C ILE A 45 4.88 12.84 -14.85
N ILE A 46 3.75 12.98 -15.56
CA ILE A 46 3.70 13.61 -16.89
C ILE A 46 4.11 15.07 -16.79
N PHE A 47 3.58 15.80 -15.82
CA PHE A 47 3.89 17.22 -15.61
C PHE A 47 5.37 17.45 -15.39
N LEU A 48 6.01 16.70 -14.50
CA LEU A 48 7.45 16.80 -14.23
C LEU A 48 8.29 16.48 -15.49
N LYS A 49 7.90 15.44 -16.23
CA LYS A 49 8.58 15.07 -17.48
C LYS A 49 8.48 16.16 -18.56
N VAL A 50 7.30 16.72 -18.75
CA VAL A 50 7.06 17.74 -19.81
C VAL A 50 7.71 19.06 -19.45
N THR A 51 7.72 19.45 -18.17
CA THR A 51 8.31 20.72 -17.72
C THR A 51 9.81 20.64 -17.48
N GLY A 52 10.39 19.42 -17.45
CA GLY A 52 11.81 19.21 -17.14
C GLY A 52 12.18 19.48 -15.67
N ILE A 53 11.17 19.59 -14.79
CA ILE A 53 11.39 19.79 -13.35
C ILE A 53 11.95 18.53 -12.74
N SER A 54 13.02 18.64 -11.94
CA SER A 54 13.59 17.49 -11.26
C SER A 54 12.67 16.94 -10.17
N TYR A 55 12.73 15.62 -9.94
CA TYR A 55 12.00 15.00 -8.82
C TYR A 55 12.45 15.59 -7.48
N GLN A 56 13.73 15.93 -7.33
CA GLN A 56 14.28 16.53 -6.12
C GLN A 56 13.61 17.87 -5.79
N ASP A 57 13.43 18.73 -6.78
CA ASP A 57 12.76 20.02 -6.59
C ASP A 57 11.29 19.84 -6.18
N TYR A 58 10.58 18.95 -6.87
CA TYR A 58 9.21 18.59 -6.49
C TYR A 58 9.14 18.01 -5.06
N TYR A 59 10.06 17.10 -4.71
CA TYR A 59 10.05 16.39 -3.43
C TYR A 59 10.32 17.29 -2.22
N GLN A 60 10.91 18.46 -2.40
CA GLN A 60 11.03 19.45 -1.32
C GLN A 60 9.66 19.82 -0.71
N GLY A 61 8.62 19.86 -1.55
CA GLY A 61 7.24 20.02 -1.08
C GLY A 61 6.56 18.69 -0.73
N GLY A 62 6.90 17.62 -1.45
CA GLY A 62 6.38 16.28 -1.20
C GLY A 62 6.73 15.73 0.19
N VAL A 63 7.86 16.16 0.76
CA VAL A 63 8.28 15.74 2.11
C VAL A 63 7.27 16.09 3.20
N TYR A 64 6.53 17.19 3.07
CA TYR A 64 5.49 17.55 4.03
C TYR A 64 4.34 16.54 4.06
N LEU A 65 3.93 16.05 2.88
CA LEU A 65 2.93 14.99 2.78
C LEU A 65 3.49 13.65 3.27
N ASN A 66 4.75 13.36 2.97
CA ASN A 66 5.42 12.16 3.45
C ASN A 66 5.49 12.12 4.98
N ASN A 67 5.77 13.25 5.64
CA ASN A 67 5.80 13.36 7.10
C ASN A 67 4.42 13.13 7.75
N LEU A 68 3.33 13.25 7.00
CA LEU A 68 1.97 12.92 7.48
C LEU A 68 1.67 11.42 7.47
N ILE A 69 2.52 10.57 6.88
CA ILE A 69 2.29 9.12 6.84
C ILE A 69 2.24 8.53 8.25
N VAL A 70 3.20 8.89 9.10
CA VAL A 70 3.25 8.36 10.48
C VAL A 70 2.03 8.78 11.31
N PRO A 71 1.69 10.08 11.45
CA PRO A 71 0.49 10.47 12.21
C PRO A 71 -0.80 9.93 11.59
N SER A 72 -0.90 9.81 10.26
CA SER A 72 -2.06 9.20 9.61
C SER A 72 -2.20 7.71 9.97
N THR A 73 -1.09 6.98 10.02
CA THR A 73 -1.08 5.57 10.44
C THR A 73 -1.49 5.43 11.91
N VAL A 74 -1.02 6.31 12.79
CA VAL A 74 -1.44 6.33 14.20
C VAL A 74 -2.93 6.64 14.33
N ALA A 75 -3.46 7.55 13.52
CA ALA A 75 -4.88 7.90 13.51
C ALA A 75 -5.80 6.73 13.13
N LEU A 76 -5.31 5.74 12.36
CA LEU A 76 -6.04 4.49 12.09
C LEU A 76 -6.29 3.66 13.37
N GLY A 77 -5.57 3.91 14.44
CA GLY A 77 -5.85 3.32 15.76
C GLY A 77 -7.20 3.73 16.34
N ILE A 78 -7.75 4.88 15.97
CA ILE A 78 -9.05 5.37 16.49
C ILE A 78 -10.21 4.46 16.03
N PRO A 79 -10.45 4.22 14.73
CA PRO A 79 -11.48 3.28 14.31
C PRO A 79 -11.19 1.85 14.76
N LEU A 80 -9.92 1.45 14.87
CA LEU A 80 -9.53 0.15 15.42
C LEU A 80 -9.99 0.00 16.88
N TYR A 81 -9.72 0.98 17.72
CA TYR A 81 -10.20 1.00 19.12
C TYR A 81 -11.73 0.92 19.21
N LYS A 82 -12.44 1.68 18.38
CA LYS A 82 -13.91 1.64 18.32
C LYS A 82 -14.46 0.28 17.89
N SER A 83 -13.70 -0.50 17.13
CA SER A 83 -14.06 -1.83 16.66
C SER A 83 -13.43 -2.97 17.47
N PHE A 84 -12.87 -2.67 18.64
CA PHE A 84 -12.12 -3.63 19.47
C PHE A 84 -12.92 -4.89 19.85
N HIS A 85 -14.23 -4.77 20.07
CA HIS A 85 -15.09 -5.90 20.34
C HIS A 85 -15.19 -6.87 19.14
N LEU A 86 -15.26 -6.35 17.91
CA LEU A 86 -15.24 -7.15 16.67
C LEU A 86 -13.91 -7.86 16.50
N MET A 87 -12.81 -7.17 16.82
CA MET A 87 -11.47 -7.72 16.80
C MET A 87 -11.36 -8.93 17.75
N LYS A 88 -11.88 -8.82 18.97
CA LYS A 88 -11.91 -9.95 19.92
C LYS A 88 -12.77 -11.11 19.42
N HIS A 89 -13.94 -10.81 18.88
CA HIS A 89 -14.88 -11.82 18.40
C HIS A 89 -14.31 -12.61 17.20
N HIS A 90 -13.62 -11.93 16.29
CA HIS A 90 -13.04 -12.52 15.07
C HIS A 90 -11.54 -12.80 15.18
N SER A 91 -10.95 -12.77 16.37
CA SER A 91 -9.49 -12.83 16.58
C SER A 91 -8.81 -14.02 15.90
N ARG A 92 -9.42 -15.20 15.98
CA ARG A 92 -8.89 -16.42 15.34
C ARG A 92 -8.92 -16.29 13.81
N SER A 93 -10.03 -15.86 13.24
CA SER A 93 -10.18 -15.68 11.78
C SER A 93 -9.21 -14.62 11.26
N ILE A 94 -9.01 -13.52 12.01
CA ILE A 94 -8.07 -12.47 11.67
C ILE A 94 -6.64 -13.01 11.66
N LEU A 95 -6.24 -13.69 12.72
CA LEU A 95 -4.87 -14.20 12.83
C LEU A 95 -4.58 -15.28 11.78
N PHE A 96 -5.44 -16.30 11.68
CA PHE A 96 -5.23 -17.40 10.71
C PHE A 96 -5.37 -16.91 9.26
N GLY A 97 -6.35 -16.05 8.97
CA GLY A 97 -6.52 -15.48 7.63
C GLY A 97 -5.33 -14.61 7.22
N SER A 98 -4.84 -13.76 8.14
CA SER A 98 -3.64 -12.96 7.87
C SER A 98 -2.38 -13.81 7.72
N LEU A 99 -2.20 -14.84 8.55
CA LEU A 99 -1.07 -15.77 8.45
C LEU A 99 -1.10 -16.51 7.10
N LEU A 100 -2.25 -17.07 6.74
CA LEU A 100 -2.42 -17.75 5.46
C LEU A 100 -2.14 -16.81 4.29
N ALA A 101 -2.66 -15.58 4.33
CA ALA A 101 -2.44 -14.58 3.30
C ALA A 101 -0.95 -14.25 3.14
N VAL A 102 -0.22 -14.05 4.25
CA VAL A 102 1.22 -13.76 4.21
C VAL A 102 2.01 -14.95 3.68
N VAL A 103 1.73 -16.16 4.16
CA VAL A 103 2.42 -17.39 3.68
C VAL A 103 2.17 -17.60 2.20
N VAL A 104 0.91 -17.55 1.77
CA VAL A 104 0.55 -17.74 0.34
C VAL A 104 1.18 -16.66 -0.53
N ASN A 105 1.09 -15.40 -0.13
CA ASN A 105 1.66 -14.30 -0.91
C ASN A 105 3.19 -14.39 -1.03
N THR A 106 3.87 -14.68 0.07
CA THR A 106 5.34 -14.79 0.08
C THR A 106 5.80 -16.01 -0.72
N SER A 107 5.17 -17.17 -0.49
CA SER A 107 5.48 -18.41 -1.21
C SER A 107 5.20 -18.29 -2.71
N PHE A 108 4.07 -17.68 -3.09
CA PHE A 108 3.74 -17.42 -4.48
C PHE A 108 4.77 -16.50 -5.14
N THR A 109 5.17 -15.43 -4.45
CA THR A 109 6.20 -14.51 -4.94
C THR A 109 7.54 -15.21 -5.13
N ALA A 110 7.96 -16.03 -4.17
CA ALA A 110 9.19 -16.83 -4.26
C ALA A 110 9.14 -17.84 -5.41
N LEU A 111 8.00 -18.52 -5.58
CA LEU A 111 7.81 -19.48 -6.65
C LEU A 111 7.87 -18.81 -8.03
N VAL A 112 7.20 -17.68 -8.19
CA VAL A 112 7.25 -16.89 -9.43
C VAL A 112 8.68 -16.43 -9.71
N ALA A 113 9.37 -15.90 -8.70
CA ALA A 113 10.77 -15.48 -8.84
C ALA A 113 11.67 -16.63 -9.30
N LYS A 114 11.48 -17.83 -8.75
CA LYS A 114 12.21 -19.04 -9.13
C LYS A 114 11.91 -19.48 -10.56
N ILE A 115 10.64 -19.48 -10.97
CA ILE A 115 10.23 -19.85 -12.34
C ILE A 115 10.82 -18.89 -13.37
N PHE A 116 10.86 -17.59 -13.07
CA PHE A 116 11.42 -16.56 -13.97
C PHE A 116 12.93 -16.39 -13.86
N GLY A 117 13.62 -17.19 -13.03
CA GLY A 117 15.07 -17.10 -12.83
C GLY A 117 15.51 -15.75 -12.28
N MET A 118 14.69 -15.11 -11.43
CA MET A 118 15.06 -13.84 -10.83
C MET A 118 16.22 -14.00 -9.86
N ASP A 119 17.10 -13.00 -9.85
CA ASP A 119 18.14 -12.91 -8.84
C ASP A 119 17.57 -12.94 -7.41
N PHE A 120 18.30 -13.56 -6.49
CA PHE A 120 17.89 -13.73 -5.10
C PHE A 120 17.54 -12.40 -4.43
N PHE A 121 18.41 -11.38 -4.57
CA PHE A 121 18.18 -10.06 -3.96
C PHE A 121 16.95 -9.35 -4.54
N LEU A 122 16.68 -9.54 -5.84
CA LEU A 122 15.47 -9.04 -6.48
C LEU A 122 14.23 -9.78 -5.94
N ALA A 123 14.27 -11.09 -5.83
CA ALA A 123 13.17 -11.91 -5.35
C ALA A 123 12.73 -11.54 -3.93
N ILE A 124 13.68 -11.45 -2.99
CA ILE A 124 13.39 -11.08 -1.60
C ILE A 124 12.88 -9.65 -1.45
N SER A 125 13.25 -8.75 -2.37
CA SER A 125 12.76 -7.36 -2.39
C SER A 125 11.26 -7.27 -2.70
N LEU A 126 10.70 -8.30 -3.34
CA LEU A 126 9.27 -8.38 -3.66
C LEU A 126 8.42 -8.94 -2.51
N PHE A 127 9.02 -9.56 -1.51
CA PHE A 127 8.28 -10.22 -0.43
C PHE A 127 7.39 -9.25 0.36
N PRO A 128 7.91 -8.13 0.88
CA PRO A 128 7.14 -7.25 1.73
C PRO A 128 6.24 -6.27 0.97
N LYS A 129 5.85 -6.58 -0.28
CA LYS A 129 5.05 -5.69 -1.12
C LYS A 129 3.67 -5.31 -0.56
N SER A 130 3.16 -6.09 0.39
CA SER A 130 1.81 -5.91 0.95
C SER A 130 1.81 -5.29 2.35
N VAL A 131 2.93 -4.73 2.80
CA VAL A 131 3.01 -3.97 4.05
C VAL A 131 3.29 -2.49 3.78
N THR A 132 3.31 -1.65 4.82
CA THR A 132 3.65 -0.22 4.63
C THR A 132 5.09 -0.06 4.17
N THR A 133 5.39 1.02 3.46
CA THR A 133 6.74 1.31 2.96
C THR A 133 7.78 1.20 4.06
N ALA A 134 7.54 1.82 5.23
CA ALA A 134 8.46 1.79 6.36
C ALA A 134 8.71 0.36 6.90
N MET A 135 7.66 -0.48 6.99
CA MET A 135 7.82 -1.89 7.38
C MET A 135 8.54 -2.69 6.30
N ALA A 136 8.22 -2.45 5.04
CA ALA A 136 8.83 -3.12 3.91
C ALA A 136 10.33 -2.84 3.83
N GLU A 137 10.73 -1.59 4.03
CA GLU A 137 12.13 -1.17 4.07
C GLU A 137 12.89 -1.92 5.18
N GLY A 138 12.36 -1.96 6.40
CA GLY A 138 13.00 -2.69 7.51
C GLY A 138 13.12 -4.20 7.26
N ILE A 139 12.11 -4.82 6.61
CA ILE A 139 12.17 -6.25 6.24
C ILE A 139 13.21 -6.48 5.14
N THR A 140 13.21 -5.62 4.12
CA THR A 140 14.14 -5.72 2.98
C THR A 140 15.58 -5.50 3.40
N GLU A 141 15.84 -4.52 4.27
CA GLU A 141 17.17 -4.28 4.85
C GLU A 141 17.67 -5.52 5.60
N LYS A 142 16.83 -6.11 6.45
CA LYS A 142 17.17 -7.34 7.19
C LYS A 142 17.47 -8.53 6.30
N LEU A 143 16.78 -8.61 5.15
CA LEU A 143 17.00 -9.67 4.15
C LEU A 143 18.09 -9.32 3.12
N GLN A 144 18.69 -8.14 3.21
CA GLN A 144 19.69 -7.62 2.27
C GLN A 144 19.17 -7.46 0.82
N GLY A 145 17.89 -7.16 0.66
CA GLY A 145 17.26 -6.92 -0.63
C GLY A 145 17.51 -5.51 -1.18
N LEU A 146 16.95 -5.24 -2.35
CA LEU A 146 17.05 -3.97 -3.07
C LEU A 146 15.96 -3.00 -2.62
N MET A 147 16.28 -2.06 -1.74
CA MET A 147 15.35 -1.10 -1.13
C MET A 147 14.50 -0.35 -2.17
N THR A 148 15.13 0.16 -3.23
CA THR A 148 14.45 0.90 -4.30
C THR A 148 13.37 0.06 -4.98
N VAL A 149 13.63 -1.23 -5.23
CA VAL A 149 12.67 -2.16 -5.81
C VAL A 149 11.49 -2.36 -4.85
N THR A 150 11.79 -2.58 -3.59
CA THR A 150 10.76 -2.75 -2.55
C THR A 150 9.80 -1.57 -2.48
N VAL A 151 10.31 -0.34 -2.43
CA VAL A 151 9.48 0.87 -2.37
C VAL A 151 8.55 0.97 -3.59
N VAL A 152 9.10 0.77 -4.79
CA VAL A 152 8.31 0.81 -6.03
C VAL A 152 7.20 -0.24 -6.02
N VAL A 153 7.52 -1.47 -5.62
CA VAL A 153 6.54 -2.57 -5.63
C VAL A 153 5.48 -2.41 -4.55
N VAL A 154 5.83 -1.90 -3.37
CA VAL A 154 4.86 -1.55 -2.32
C VAL A 154 3.85 -0.53 -2.85
N VAL A 155 4.33 0.58 -3.43
CA VAL A 155 3.45 1.61 -3.98
C VAL A 155 2.57 1.04 -5.10
N ALA A 156 3.15 0.28 -6.03
CA ALA A 156 2.41 -0.37 -7.11
C ALA A 156 1.33 -1.32 -6.57
N THR A 157 1.66 -2.14 -5.57
CA THR A 157 0.72 -3.07 -4.93
C THR A 157 -0.45 -2.33 -4.27
N GLY A 158 -0.18 -1.23 -3.57
CA GLY A 158 -1.22 -0.40 -2.97
C GLY A 158 -2.19 0.18 -4.01
N ILE A 159 -1.64 0.74 -5.09
CA ILE A 159 -2.44 1.28 -6.20
C ILE A 159 -3.26 0.18 -6.87
N LEU A 160 -2.62 -0.94 -7.24
CA LEU A 160 -3.31 -2.08 -7.86
C LEU A 160 -4.43 -2.62 -6.96
N THR A 161 -4.20 -2.75 -5.66
CA THR A 161 -5.22 -3.18 -4.71
C THR A 161 -6.41 -2.21 -4.68
N SER A 162 -6.16 -0.90 -4.72
CA SER A 162 -7.23 0.10 -4.72
C SER A 162 -8.07 0.08 -6.01
N VAL A 163 -7.46 -0.31 -7.12
CA VAL A 163 -8.10 -0.37 -8.45
C VAL A 163 -8.82 -1.71 -8.66
N ILE A 164 -8.13 -2.82 -8.44
CA ILE A 164 -8.62 -4.16 -8.77
C ILE A 164 -9.38 -4.79 -7.61
N GLY A 165 -8.98 -4.51 -6.36
CA GLY A 165 -9.53 -5.13 -5.16
C GLY A 165 -11.05 -5.05 -5.05
N PRO A 166 -11.70 -3.86 -5.22
CA PRO A 166 -13.15 -3.74 -5.18
C PRO A 166 -13.86 -4.61 -6.21
N THR A 167 -13.33 -4.69 -7.43
CA THR A 167 -13.88 -5.51 -8.51
C THR A 167 -13.76 -7.00 -8.19
N LEU A 168 -12.61 -7.42 -7.65
CA LEU A 168 -12.36 -8.81 -7.26
C LEU A 168 -13.28 -9.26 -6.13
N LEU A 169 -13.43 -8.44 -5.08
CA LEU A 169 -14.33 -8.71 -3.95
C LEU A 169 -15.77 -8.87 -4.44
N LYS A 170 -16.23 -7.98 -5.32
CA LYS A 170 -17.57 -8.07 -5.91
C LYS A 170 -17.74 -9.34 -6.75
N TRP A 171 -16.75 -9.70 -7.55
CA TRP A 171 -16.77 -10.92 -8.37
C TRP A 171 -16.80 -12.19 -7.51
N LEU A 172 -16.05 -12.20 -6.40
CA LEU A 172 -16.02 -13.29 -5.44
C LEU A 172 -17.20 -13.27 -4.46
N LYS A 173 -18.10 -12.28 -4.57
CA LYS A 173 -19.26 -12.08 -3.65
C LYS A 173 -18.83 -11.96 -2.18
N ILE A 174 -17.72 -11.29 -1.91
CA ILE A 174 -17.23 -11.01 -0.57
C ILE A 174 -17.73 -9.61 -0.18
N ASP A 175 -18.72 -9.54 0.68
CA ASP A 175 -19.40 -8.33 1.16
C ASP A 175 -19.33 -8.14 2.67
N ASP A 176 -18.89 -9.16 3.41
CA ASP A 176 -18.67 -9.04 4.86
C ASP A 176 -17.62 -7.96 5.18
N PRO A 177 -17.96 -6.94 6.00
CA PRO A 177 -17.06 -5.81 6.25
C PRO A 177 -15.71 -6.20 6.87
N VAL A 178 -15.68 -7.28 7.68
CA VAL A 178 -14.44 -7.77 8.30
C VAL A 178 -13.54 -8.38 7.22
N ALA A 179 -14.11 -9.25 6.38
CA ALA A 179 -13.38 -9.89 5.29
C ALA A 179 -12.89 -8.87 4.25
N VAL A 180 -13.73 -7.90 3.87
CA VAL A 180 -13.36 -6.79 2.97
C VAL A 180 -12.20 -5.99 3.53
N GLY A 181 -12.29 -5.60 4.81
CA GLY A 181 -11.24 -4.83 5.47
C GLY A 181 -9.91 -5.57 5.52
N LEU A 182 -9.93 -6.82 5.99
CA LEU A 182 -8.73 -7.66 6.07
C LEU A 182 -8.10 -7.89 4.69
N SER A 183 -8.91 -8.14 3.67
CA SER A 183 -8.41 -8.37 2.30
C SER A 183 -7.76 -7.14 1.71
N LEU A 184 -8.44 -5.99 1.76
CA LEU A 184 -7.93 -4.75 1.18
C LEU A 184 -6.75 -4.18 1.97
N GLY A 185 -6.85 -4.18 3.31
CA GLY A 185 -5.77 -3.68 4.17
C GLY A 185 -4.55 -4.58 4.19
N GLY A 186 -4.75 -5.90 4.27
CA GLY A 186 -3.67 -6.89 4.27
C GLY A 186 -2.93 -7.02 2.93
N THR A 187 -3.57 -6.61 1.81
CA THR A 187 -2.94 -6.63 0.49
C THR A 187 -2.38 -5.27 0.10
N GLY A 188 -3.17 -4.20 0.28
CA GLY A 188 -2.87 -2.85 -0.20
C GLY A 188 -2.48 -1.87 0.90
N HIS A 189 -2.17 -2.38 2.09
CA HIS A 189 -1.70 -1.61 3.26
C HIS A 189 -2.53 -0.32 3.48
N ALA A 190 -1.91 0.86 3.67
CA ALA A 190 -2.62 2.11 3.92
C ALA A 190 -3.56 2.51 2.76
N VAL A 191 -3.15 2.28 1.51
CA VAL A 191 -3.97 2.59 0.31
C VAL A 191 -5.18 1.67 0.22
N GLY A 192 -4.99 0.38 0.47
CA GLY A 192 -6.07 -0.62 0.55
C GLY A 192 -7.03 -0.33 1.69
N THR A 193 -6.53 0.07 2.87
CA THR A 193 -7.34 0.49 4.02
C THR A 193 -8.17 1.73 3.68
N GLY A 194 -7.60 2.72 3.02
CA GLY A 194 -8.34 3.88 2.51
C GLY A 194 -9.49 3.48 1.57
N THR A 195 -9.26 2.45 0.75
CA THR A 195 -10.31 1.87 -0.11
C THR A 195 -11.35 1.12 0.73
N ALA A 196 -10.94 0.38 1.77
CA ALA A 196 -11.84 -0.34 2.66
C ALA A 196 -12.82 0.59 3.40
N PHE A 197 -12.43 1.82 3.73
CA PHE A 197 -13.34 2.82 4.33
C PHE A 197 -14.56 3.14 3.46
N ARG A 198 -14.49 2.91 2.16
CA ARG A 198 -15.66 3.08 1.26
C ARG A 198 -16.75 2.02 1.51
N TYR A 199 -16.40 0.90 2.14
CA TYR A 199 -17.30 -0.17 2.57
C TYR A 199 -17.80 0.00 4.00
N GLY A 200 -17.44 1.11 4.66
CA GLY A 200 -17.85 1.46 6.00
C GLY A 200 -16.71 1.48 7.02
N SER A 201 -17.02 2.01 8.20
CA SER A 201 -16.03 2.20 9.28
C SER A 201 -15.45 0.89 9.81
N VAL A 202 -16.24 -0.19 9.83
CA VAL A 202 -15.80 -1.52 10.26
C VAL A 202 -14.76 -2.07 9.29
N ALA A 203 -15.02 -2.01 7.98
CA ALA A 203 -14.06 -2.46 6.98
C ALA A 203 -12.77 -1.64 7.03
N GLY A 204 -12.87 -0.31 7.19
CA GLY A 204 -11.69 0.53 7.37
C GLY A 204 -10.88 0.19 8.62
N ALA A 205 -11.55 -0.05 9.76
CA ALA A 205 -10.90 -0.45 11.00
C ALA A 205 -10.19 -1.81 10.88
N MET A 206 -10.85 -2.78 10.25
CA MET A 206 -10.26 -4.10 10.00
C MET A 206 -9.08 -4.02 9.02
N GLY A 207 -9.14 -3.10 8.04
CA GLY A 207 -8.00 -2.80 7.17
C GLY A 207 -6.80 -2.26 7.94
N GLY A 208 -7.02 -1.31 8.85
CA GLY A 208 -5.98 -0.80 9.75
C GLY A 208 -5.37 -1.88 10.63
N LEU A 209 -6.19 -2.78 11.18
CA LEU A 209 -5.71 -3.94 11.93
C LEU A 209 -4.87 -4.88 11.06
N ALA A 210 -5.33 -5.15 9.85
CA ALA A 210 -4.62 -6.01 8.91
C ALA A 210 -3.19 -5.53 8.63
N ILE A 211 -2.99 -4.22 8.49
CA ILE A 211 -1.64 -3.63 8.31
C ILE A 211 -0.69 -4.07 9.43
N GLY A 212 -1.12 -3.91 10.69
CA GLY A 212 -0.29 -4.27 11.84
C GLY A 212 -0.01 -5.76 11.94
N VAL A 213 -1.06 -6.58 11.82
CA VAL A 213 -0.96 -8.05 11.93
C VAL A 213 -0.12 -8.62 10.80
N THR A 214 -0.39 -8.26 9.54
CA THR A 214 0.39 -8.75 8.39
C THR A 214 1.84 -8.26 8.45
N GLY A 215 2.08 -7.01 8.86
CA GLY A 215 3.41 -6.47 9.02
C GLY A 215 4.26 -7.29 9.99
N ILE A 216 3.72 -7.62 11.16
CA ILE A 216 4.39 -8.48 12.13
C ILE A 216 4.66 -9.86 11.53
N LEU A 217 3.66 -10.47 10.89
CA LEU A 217 3.79 -11.79 10.29
C LEU A 217 4.85 -11.85 9.18
N TYR A 218 4.96 -10.80 8.35
CA TYR A 218 5.99 -10.71 7.31
C TYR A 218 7.41 -10.74 7.87
N VAL A 219 7.65 -10.12 9.03
CA VAL A 219 8.98 -10.14 9.68
C VAL A 219 9.45 -11.57 9.98
N PHE A 220 8.51 -12.47 10.34
CA PHE A 220 8.83 -13.86 10.66
C PHE A 220 8.75 -14.78 9.44
N VAL A 221 7.74 -14.63 8.59
CA VAL A 221 7.49 -15.53 7.46
C VAL A 221 8.47 -15.32 6.32
N SER A 222 8.85 -14.06 6.01
CA SER A 222 9.70 -13.76 4.85
C SER A 222 11.08 -14.45 4.92
N PRO A 223 11.82 -14.44 6.04
CA PRO A 223 13.09 -15.14 6.12
C PRO A 223 12.95 -16.67 5.96
N ILE A 224 11.88 -17.25 6.53
CA ILE A 224 11.61 -18.69 6.44
C ILE A 224 11.35 -19.09 5.00
N VAL A 225 10.48 -18.36 4.29
CA VAL A 225 10.16 -18.65 2.89
C VAL A 225 11.37 -18.43 1.99
N ALA A 226 12.17 -17.39 2.24
CA ALA A 226 13.40 -17.14 1.50
C ALA A 226 14.36 -18.35 1.59
N SER A 227 14.57 -18.85 2.79
CA SER A 227 15.48 -20.00 3.03
C SER A 227 14.94 -21.33 2.46
N LEU A 228 13.61 -21.50 2.37
CA LEU A 228 13.01 -22.76 1.90
C LEU A 228 12.89 -22.84 0.37
N ILE A 229 12.67 -21.72 -0.31
CA ILE A 229 12.29 -21.72 -1.73
C ILE A 229 13.40 -21.14 -2.60
N LEU A 230 14.14 -20.16 -2.12
CA LEU A 230 15.15 -19.45 -2.90
C LEU A 230 16.60 -19.92 -2.61
N SER A 231 16.81 -20.75 -1.58
CA SER A 231 18.10 -21.37 -1.28
C SER A 231 18.47 -22.44 -2.30
#